data_c730b9cf40d529f7878fb996d40da14b
#
_entry.id   c730b9cf40d529f7878fb996d40da14b
#
_cell.length_a   1.000
_cell.length_b   1.000
_cell.length_c   1.000
_cell.angle_alpha   90.00
_cell.angle_beta   90.00
_cell.angle_gamma   90.00
#
_symmetry.space_group_name_H-M   'P 1'
#
loop_
_entity.id
_entity.type
_entity.pdbx_description
1 polymer ?
#
loop_
_entity_poly.entity_id
_entity_poly.type
_entity_poly.pdbx_seq_one_letter_code
_entity_poly.pdbx_strand_id
1 'polypeptide(L)'
;VLTRHGESQWNLENRFTGWVDVDITDKGRQEAIKGGQTLKELGLTFDVAYTSYQKRAIKTLNLFLEELDLLWIPVYKSWRLNERHYGALQGLNKAETAKKYGDEQVHIWRRSFDVAPPAVDKSSDMYPGNIDRYKEIPENEIPTGESLKLTIDRVLPYWESDISKQIKA
;
A
#
# COMPACT_ATOMS: atom_id res chain seq x y z
N VAL A 1 6.92 3.09 14.98
CA VAL A 1 6.48 4.19 14.08
C VAL A 1 5.71 3.60 12.91
N LEU A 2 4.60 4.21 12.55
CA LEU A 2 3.79 3.91 11.37
C LEU A 2 3.91 5.09 10.40
N THR A 3 4.19 4.80 9.14
CA THR A 3 4.35 5.84 8.13
C THR A 3 3.68 5.45 6.82
N ARG A 4 3.41 6.42 5.97
CA ARG A 4 2.90 6.23 4.61
C ARG A 4 4.03 6.46 3.61
N HIS A 5 3.94 5.82 2.43
CA HIS A 5 4.85 6.09 1.32
C HIS A 5 4.79 7.55 0.85
N GLY A 6 5.87 8.04 0.27
CA GLY A 6 5.92 9.35 -0.38
C GLY A 6 4.98 9.45 -1.59
N GLU A 7 4.79 10.66 -2.12
CA GLU A 7 3.95 10.87 -3.29
C GLU A 7 4.31 9.89 -4.41
N SER A 8 3.29 9.21 -4.95
CA SER A 8 3.44 8.34 -6.11
C SER A 8 3.04 9.05 -7.40
N GLN A 9 3.45 8.48 -8.54
CA GLN A 9 3.08 8.99 -9.86
C GLN A 9 1.56 9.11 -10.00
N TRP A 10 0.79 8.15 -9.52
CA TRP A 10 -0.67 8.19 -9.63
C TRP A 10 -1.36 9.04 -8.55
N ASN A 11 -0.68 9.34 -7.43
CA ASN A 11 -1.15 10.43 -6.56
C ASN A 11 -1.10 11.77 -7.30
N LEU A 12 0.01 12.04 -7.99
CA LEU A 12 0.18 13.25 -8.79
C LEU A 12 -0.87 13.36 -9.92
N GLU A 13 -1.15 12.24 -10.59
CA GLU A 13 -2.13 12.17 -11.68
C GLU A 13 -3.59 12.03 -11.21
N ASN A 14 -3.83 11.99 -9.90
CA ASN A 14 -5.16 11.78 -9.30
C ASN A 14 -5.87 10.52 -9.80
N ARG A 15 -5.13 9.40 -9.83
CA ARG A 15 -5.65 8.08 -10.23
C ARG A 15 -5.83 7.17 -9.04
N PHE A 16 -6.78 6.24 -9.14
CA PHE A 16 -6.88 5.10 -8.22
C PHE A 16 -5.69 4.18 -8.41
N THR A 17 -4.92 3.93 -7.37
CA THR A 17 -3.70 3.12 -7.44
C THR A 17 -3.92 1.68 -7.01
N GLY A 18 -4.32 1.46 -5.77
CA GLY A 18 -4.51 0.12 -5.23
C GLY A 18 -3.26 -0.74 -5.32
N TRP A 19 -3.35 -1.88 -6.03
CA TRP A 19 -2.25 -2.83 -6.17
C TRP A 19 -1.38 -2.62 -7.41
N VAL A 20 -1.70 -1.67 -8.27
CA VAL A 20 -0.81 -1.33 -9.38
C VAL A 20 0.50 -0.77 -8.82
N ASP A 21 1.62 -1.27 -9.32
CA ASP A 21 2.94 -1.03 -8.74
C ASP A 21 3.62 0.22 -9.31
N VAL A 22 2.98 1.37 -9.09
CA VAL A 22 3.53 2.66 -9.49
C VAL A 22 4.66 3.12 -8.57
N ASP A 23 5.61 3.85 -9.14
CA ASP A 23 6.76 4.38 -8.41
C ASP A 23 6.42 5.67 -7.67
N ILE A 24 7.29 6.07 -6.75
CA ILE A 24 7.27 7.39 -6.14
C ILE A 24 7.83 8.43 -7.09
N THR A 25 7.35 9.66 -6.98
CA THR A 25 7.89 10.82 -7.70
C THR A 25 9.17 11.34 -7.03
N ASP A 26 9.89 12.27 -7.68
CA ASP A 26 11.02 12.94 -7.06
C ASP A 26 10.61 13.68 -5.77
N LYS A 27 9.42 14.27 -5.77
CA LYS A 27 8.84 14.87 -4.56
C LYS A 27 8.63 13.81 -3.48
N GLY A 28 8.08 12.64 -3.83
CA GLY A 28 7.90 11.51 -2.91
C GLY A 28 9.23 11.02 -2.32
N ARG A 29 10.30 11.01 -3.10
CA ARG A 29 11.66 10.73 -2.61
C ARG A 29 12.11 11.75 -1.58
N GLN A 30 11.95 13.04 -1.85
CA GLN A 30 12.31 14.10 -0.92
C GLN A 30 11.49 14.05 0.37
N GLU A 31 10.21 13.74 0.28
CA GLU A 31 9.36 13.50 1.45
C GLU A 31 9.89 12.34 2.31
N ALA A 32 10.29 11.24 1.69
CA ALA A 32 10.85 10.08 2.40
C ALA A 32 12.19 10.41 3.07
N ILE A 33 13.08 11.11 2.37
CA ILE A 33 14.37 11.56 2.92
C ILE A 33 14.14 12.46 4.12
N LYS A 34 13.26 13.45 3.99
CA LYS A 34 12.90 14.35 5.08
C LYS A 34 12.29 13.61 6.28
N GLY A 35 11.43 12.63 6.02
CA GLY A 35 10.86 11.77 7.04
C GLY A 35 11.93 11.00 7.81
N GLY A 36 12.89 10.42 7.12
CA GLY A 36 14.04 9.75 7.72
C GLY A 36 14.91 10.70 8.56
N GLN A 37 15.18 11.89 8.06
CA GLN A 37 15.91 12.94 8.80
C GLN A 37 15.16 13.35 10.07
N THR A 38 13.85 13.51 10.01
CA THR A 38 13.02 13.82 11.18
C THR A 38 13.10 12.73 12.24
N LEU A 39 13.03 11.46 11.84
CA LEU A 39 13.17 10.33 12.77
C LEU A 39 14.56 10.31 13.42
N LYS A 40 15.59 10.64 12.66
CA LYS A 40 16.98 10.74 13.16
C LYS A 40 17.12 11.88 14.18
N GLU A 41 16.58 13.06 13.88
CA GLU A 41 16.58 14.21 14.79
C GLU A 41 15.85 13.92 16.11
N LEU A 42 14.79 13.09 16.04
CA LEU A 42 14.07 12.63 17.24
C LEU A 42 14.83 11.56 18.03
N GLY A 43 16.00 11.15 17.58
CA GLY A 43 16.82 10.12 18.24
C GLY A 43 16.21 8.72 18.18
N LEU A 44 15.31 8.46 17.22
CA LEU A 44 14.65 7.16 17.08
C LEU A 44 15.56 6.18 16.34
N THR A 45 15.59 4.96 16.85
CA THR A 45 16.22 3.81 16.19
C THR A 45 15.25 2.64 16.13
N PHE A 46 15.54 1.67 15.26
CA PHE A 46 14.63 0.54 15.02
C PHE A 46 15.44 -0.76 14.89
N ASP A 47 14.85 -1.86 15.34
CA ASP A 47 15.45 -3.19 15.29
C ASP A 47 14.90 -4.02 14.12
N VAL A 48 13.74 -3.64 13.58
CA VAL A 48 13.04 -4.36 12.51
C VAL A 48 12.13 -3.41 11.75
N ALA A 49 11.92 -3.68 10.47
CA ALA A 49 10.98 -2.95 9.64
C ALA A 49 10.06 -3.90 8.87
N TYR A 50 8.84 -3.46 8.63
CA TYR A 50 7.83 -4.15 7.86
C TYR A 50 7.32 -3.27 6.73
N THR A 51 7.15 -3.84 5.54
CA THR A 51 6.64 -3.12 4.37
C THR A 51 5.81 -4.05 3.47
N SER A 52 5.15 -3.47 2.48
CA SER A 52 4.38 -4.20 1.48
C SER A 52 5.26 -4.73 0.34
N TYR A 53 4.64 -5.35 -0.66
CA TYR A 53 5.28 -5.74 -1.91
C TYR A 53 5.30 -4.61 -2.95
N GLN A 54 4.77 -3.44 -2.62
CA GLN A 54 4.66 -2.32 -3.56
C GLN A 54 5.92 -1.45 -3.54
N LYS A 55 6.49 -1.18 -4.73
CA LYS A 55 7.79 -0.46 -4.83
C LYS A 55 7.76 0.92 -4.17
N ARG A 56 6.64 1.64 -4.22
CA ARG A 56 6.53 2.96 -3.58
C ARG A 56 6.73 2.89 -2.06
N ALA A 57 6.22 1.83 -1.42
CA ALA A 57 6.42 1.61 0.01
C ALA A 57 7.83 1.10 0.32
N ILE A 58 8.35 0.17 -0.48
CA ILE A 58 9.70 -0.39 -0.31
C ILE A 58 10.76 0.71 -0.46
N LYS A 59 10.65 1.53 -1.51
CA LYS A 59 11.58 2.65 -1.75
C LYS A 59 11.51 3.70 -0.66
N THR A 60 10.31 4.04 -0.19
CA THR A 60 10.15 4.97 0.94
C THR A 60 10.84 4.44 2.18
N LEU A 61 10.65 3.17 2.53
CA LEU A 61 11.33 2.55 3.66
C LEU A 61 12.85 2.55 3.49
N ASN A 62 13.34 2.19 2.32
CA ASN A 62 14.79 2.19 2.07
C ASN A 62 15.40 3.57 2.26
N LEU A 63 14.74 4.63 1.84
CA LEU A 63 15.18 6.01 2.05
C LEU A 63 15.18 6.40 3.55
N PHE A 64 14.18 5.97 4.31
CA PHE A 64 14.19 6.14 5.76
C PHE A 64 15.37 5.43 6.41
N LEU A 65 15.60 4.16 6.06
CA LEU A 65 16.67 3.36 6.64
C LEU A 65 18.05 3.90 6.26
N GLU A 66 18.21 4.41 5.05
CA GLU A 66 19.45 5.06 4.61
C GLU A 66 19.77 6.29 5.46
N GLU A 67 18.81 7.19 5.67
CA GLU A 67 18.98 8.37 6.51
C GLU A 67 19.30 8.03 7.98
N LEU A 68 18.75 6.92 8.49
CA LEU A 68 18.97 6.43 9.85
C LEU A 68 20.25 5.57 10.00
N ASP A 69 20.94 5.26 8.91
CA ASP A 69 22.05 4.28 8.87
C ASP A 69 21.62 2.90 9.39
N LEU A 70 20.41 2.47 9.02
CA LEU A 70 19.76 1.23 9.45
C LEU A 70 19.44 0.29 8.30
N LEU A 71 20.09 0.40 7.14
CA LEU A 71 19.86 -0.52 6.02
C LEU A 71 20.15 -1.99 6.38
N TRP A 72 20.93 -2.23 7.40
CA TRP A 72 21.35 -3.55 7.86
C TRP A 72 20.28 -4.29 8.69
N ILE A 73 19.26 -3.63 9.20
CA ILE A 73 18.24 -4.28 10.03
C ILE A 73 17.37 -5.23 9.21
N PRO A 74 16.76 -6.25 9.84
CA PRO A 74 15.79 -7.11 9.16
C PRO A 74 14.60 -6.31 8.62
N VAL A 75 14.26 -6.57 7.35
CA VAL A 75 13.09 -6.00 6.67
C VAL A 75 12.21 -7.14 6.20
N TYR A 76 10.97 -7.17 6.68
CA TYR A 76 9.98 -8.17 6.28
C TYR A 76 8.96 -7.54 5.34
N LYS A 77 8.77 -8.17 4.18
CA LYS A 77 7.77 -7.78 3.18
C LYS A 77 6.60 -8.74 3.22
N SER A 78 5.40 -8.19 3.15
CA SER A 78 4.19 -8.99 3.06
C SER A 78 3.17 -8.33 2.14
N TRP A 79 2.54 -9.13 1.26
CA TRP A 79 1.41 -8.67 0.45
C TRP A 79 0.24 -8.20 1.32
N ARG A 80 0.12 -8.72 2.55
CA ARG A 80 -0.92 -8.33 3.51
C ARG A 80 -0.82 -6.87 3.95
N LEU A 81 0.35 -6.24 3.75
CA LEU A 81 0.56 -4.81 4.00
C LEU A 81 0.35 -3.93 2.76
N ASN A 82 -0.04 -4.51 1.63
CA ASN A 82 -0.37 -3.73 0.43
C ASN A 82 -1.51 -2.76 0.71
N GLU A 83 -1.54 -1.68 -0.04
CA GLU A 83 -2.68 -0.77 -0.09
C GLU A 83 -3.96 -1.54 -0.43
N ARG A 84 -5.11 -1.01 -0.03
CA ARG A 84 -6.42 -1.52 -0.41
C ARG A 84 -6.51 -1.70 -1.92
N HIS A 85 -7.06 -2.83 -2.35
CA HIS A 85 -7.27 -3.12 -3.77
C HIS A 85 -8.53 -2.41 -4.28
N TYR A 86 -8.36 -1.50 -5.23
CA TYR A 86 -9.47 -0.73 -5.78
C TYR A 86 -10.19 -1.41 -6.96
N GLY A 87 -9.93 -2.70 -7.22
CA GLY A 87 -10.63 -3.48 -8.24
C GLY A 87 -10.53 -2.86 -9.63
N ALA A 88 -11.65 -2.82 -10.33
CA ALA A 88 -11.72 -2.26 -11.68
C ALA A 88 -11.53 -0.73 -11.74
N LEU A 89 -11.52 -0.03 -10.60
CA LEU A 89 -11.24 1.41 -10.57
C LEU A 89 -9.75 1.72 -10.75
N GLN A 90 -8.86 0.75 -10.55
CA GLN A 90 -7.42 0.95 -10.65
C GLN A 90 -7.03 1.52 -12.01
N GLY A 91 -6.23 2.59 -12.01
CA GLY A 91 -5.79 3.32 -13.19
C GLY A 91 -6.75 4.43 -13.66
N LEU A 92 -8.00 4.44 -13.20
CA LEU A 92 -8.96 5.46 -13.57
C LEU A 92 -8.66 6.78 -12.84
N ASN A 93 -8.86 7.91 -13.55
CA ASN A 93 -8.79 9.23 -12.93
C ASN A 93 -9.99 9.42 -11.99
N LYS A 94 -9.75 9.89 -10.78
CA LYS A 94 -10.78 10.02 -9.76
C LYS A 94 -11.87 11.03 -10.13
N ALA A 95 -11.49 12.17 -10.72
CA ALA A 95 -12.42 13.19 -11.12
C ALA A 95 -13.29 12.75 -12.33
N GLU A 96 -12.70 12.07 -13.31
CA GLU A 96 -13.44 11.51 -14.44
C GLU A 96 -14.38 10.40 -14.00
N THR A 97 -13.96 9.56 -13.06
CA THR A 97 -14.80 8.52 -12.46
C THR A 97 -16.00 9.14 -11.74
N ALA A 98 -15.78 10.21 -10.99
CA ALA A 98 -16.86 10.94 -10.32
C ALA A 98 -17.86 11.56 -11.29
N LYS A 99 -17.39 12.07 -12.44
CA LYS A 99 -18.27 12.56 -13.51
C LYS A 99 -19.13 11.45 -14.12
N LYS A 100 -18.57 10.24 -14.23
CA LYS A 100 -19.26 9.08 -14.83
C LYS A 100 -20.28 8.44 -13.91
N TYR A 101 -19.92 8.23 -12.65
CA TYR A 101 -20.71 7.47 -11.67
C TYR A 101 -21.38 8.34 -10.59
N GLY A 102 -21.06 9.62 -10.52
CA GLY A 102 -21.50 10.55 -9.49
C GLY A 102 -20.54 10.58 -8.29
N ASP A 103 -20.44 11.74 -7.65
CA ASP A 103 -19.57 11.96 -6.49
C ASP A 103 -19.92 11.05 -5.32
N GLU A 104 -21.22 10.87 -5.06
CA GLU A 104 -21.71 10.03 -3.97
C GLU A 104 -21.27 8.58 -4.12
N GLN A 105 -21.44 7.99 -5.30
CA GLN A 105 -21.02 6.61 -5.56
C GLN A 105 -19.51 6.44 -5.43
N VAL A 106 -18.72 7.36 -5.95
CA VAL A 106 -17.26 7.32 -5.83
C VAL A 106 -16.83 7.50 -4.38
N HIS A 107 -17.51 8.37 -3.63
CA HIS A 107 -17.28 8.54 -2.19
C HIS A 107 -17.53 7.24 -1.43
N ILE A 108 -18.63 6.52 -1.73
CA ILE A 108 -18.96 5.22 -1.14
C ILE A 108 -17.83 4.22 -1.41
N TRP A 109 -17.38 4.06 -2.66
CA TRP A 109 -16.28 3.16 -3.00
C TRP A 109 -14.96 3.50 -2.31
N ARG A 110 -14.70 4.77 -2.04
CA ARG A 110 -13.47 5.24 -1.41
C ARG A 110 -13.48 5.20 0.11
N ARG A 111 -14.64 5.35 0.73
CA ARG A 111 -14.77 5.63 2.17
C ARG A 111 -15.68 4.68 2.93
N SER A 112 -16.54 3.93 2.28
CA SER A 112 -17.37 2.95 2.95
C SER A 112 -16.54 1.87 3.62
N PHE A 113 -17.01 1.41 4.78
CA PHE A 113 -16.37 0.32 5.51
C PHE A 113 -16.51 -1.03 4.79
N ASP A 114 -17.71 -1.33 4.30
CA ASP A 114 -18.09 -2.67 3.82
C ASP A 114 -18.49 -2.76 2.34
N VAL A 115 -18.55 -1.62 1.63
CA VAL A 115 -18.85 -1.62 0.19
C VAL A 115 -17.55 -1.68 -0.61
N ALA A 116 -17.36 -2.78 -1.34
CA ALA A 116 -16.23 -2.95 -2.24
C ALA A 116 -16.44 -2.20 -3.57
N PRO A 117 -15.35 -1.75 -4.23
CA PRO A 117 -15.44 -1.25 -5.60
C PRO A 117 -15.77 -2.39 -6.57
N PRO A 118 -16.13 -2.09 -7.84
CA PRO A 118 -16.31 -3.11 -8.86
C PRO A 118 -15.07 -4.00 -8.97
N ALA A 119 -15.29 -5.32 -9.07
CA ALA A 119 -14.20 -6.29 -9.14
C ALA A 119 -13.41 -6.15 -10.44
N VAL A 120 -12.09 -6.31 -10.36
CA VAL A 120 -11.25 -6.50 -11.55
C VAL A 120 -11.52 -7.88 -12.16
N ASP A 121 -11.55 -7.94 -13.49
CA ASP A 121 -11.71 -9.21 -14.19
C ASP A 121 -10.47 -10.10 -14.02
N LYS A 122 -10.69 -11.42 -13.86
CA LYS A 122 -9.58 -12.38 -13.68
C LYS A 122 -8.68 -12.51 -14.92
N SER A 123 -9.13 -12.07 -16.09
CA SER A 123 -8.31 -12.00 -17.31
C SER A 123 -7.45 -10.73 -17.40
N SER A 124 -7.66 -9.76 -16.53
CA SER A 124 -6.93 -8.50 -16.52
C SER A 124 -5.49 -8.67 -16.04
N ASP A 125 -4.58 -7.90 -16.62
CA ASP A 125 -3.19 -7.79 -16.13
C ASP A 125 -3.10 -7.20 -14.72
N MET A 126 -4.16 -6.55 -14.25
CA MET A 126 -4.25 -6.01 -12.89
C MET A 126 -4.78 -7.01 -11.86
N TYR A 127 -5.25 -8.19 -12.31
CA TYR A 127 -5.65 -9.24 -11.38
C TYR A 127 -4.40 -9.86 -10.74
N PRO A 128 -4.27 -9.86 -9.41
CA PRO A 128 -3.04 -10.31 -8.76
C PRO A 128 -2.68 -11.78 -9.05
N GLY A 129 -3.66 -12.62 -9.35
CA GLY A 129 -3.44 -14.01 -9.76
C GLY A 129 -2.63 -14.17 -11.05
N ASN A 130 -2.57 -13.13 -11.89
CA ASN A 130 -1.78 -13.09 -13.12
C ASN A 130 -0.40 -12.44 -12.94
N ILE A 131 -0.06 -12.01 -11.73
CA ILE A 131 1.18 -11.29 -11.42
C ILE A 131 2.11 -12.20 -10.62
N ASP A 132 3.28 -12.50 -11.15
CA ASP A 132 4.25 -13.43 -10.53
C ASP A 132 4.60 -13.09 -9.07
N ARG A 133 4.65 -11.81 -8.75
CA ARG A 133 4.89 -11.31 -7.39
C ARG A 133 3.93 -11.89 -6.35
N TYR A 134 2.71 -12.22 -6.75
CA TYR A 134 1.63 -12.68 -5.86
C TYR A 134 1.30 -14.16 -6.02
N LYS A 135 2.14 -14.93 -6.70
CA LYS A 135 1.92 -16.37 -6.96
C LYS A 135 1.76 -17.23 -5.70
N GLU A 136 2.25 -16.74 -4.57
CA GLU A 136 2.17 -17.45 -3.28
C GLU A 136 0.82 -17.24 -2.56
N ILE A 137 0.00 -16.31 -3.03
CA ILE A 137 -1.31 -16.06 -2.43
C ILE A 137 -2.27 -17.19 -2.84
N PRO A 138 -2.89 -17.90 -1.89
CA PRO A 138 -3.91 -18.88 -2.21
C PRO A 138 -5.04 -18.26 -3.06
N GLU A 139 -5.56 -18.98 -4.04
CA GLU A 139 -6.55 -18.44 -4.99
C GLU A 139 -7.77 -17.82 -4.30
N ASN A 140 -8.23 -18.44 -3.22
CA ASN A 140 -9.37 -17.97 -2.44
C ASN A 140 -9.08 -16.71 -1.59
N GLU A 141 -7.82 -16.31 -1.47
CA GLU A 141 -7.40 -15.09 -0.75
C GLU A 141 -7.00 -13.95 -1.70
N ILE A 142 -6.93 -14.20 -3.01
CA ILE A 142 -6.56 -13.16 -3.99
C ILE A 142 -7.67 -12.12 -4.08
N PRO A 143 -7.38 -10.83 -3.77
CA PRO A 143 -8.39 -9.80 -3.85
C PRO A 143 -8.72 -9.43 -5.30
N THR A 144 -9.98 -9.16 -5.57
CA THR A 144 -10.47 -8.60 -6.85
C THR A 144 -10.97 -7.18 -6.71
N GLY A 145 -11.17 -6.72 -5.50
CA GLY A 145 -11.63 -5.40 -5.09
C GLY A 145 -11.98 -5.44 -3.63
N GLU A 146 -11.45 -4.52 -2.86
CA GLU A 146 -11.57 -4.55 -1.40
C GLU A 146 -12.34 -3.36 -0.85
N SER A 147 -13.27 -3.64 0.07
CA SER A 147 -13.73 -2.68 1.05
C SER A 147 -12.66 -2.48 2.14
N LEU A 148 -12.83 -1.47 2.98
CA LEU A 148 -11.95 -1.29 4.14
C LEU A 148 -11.99 -2.53 5.07
N LYS A 149 -13.18 -3.11 5.27
CA LYS A 149 -13.36 -4.34 6.05
C LYS A 149 -12.50 -5.49 5.51
N LEU A 150 -12.56 -5.75 4.20
CA LEU A 150 -11.77 -6.81 3.56
C LEU A 150 -10.26 -6.56 3.69
N THR A 151 -9.84 -5.31 3.61
CA THR A 151 -8.44 -4.93 3.83
C THR A 151 -8.01 -5.22 5.26
N ILE A 152 -8.82 -4.88 6.25
CA ILE A 152 -8.57 -5.18 7.66
C ILE A 152 -8.50 -6.68 7.88
N ASP A 153 -9.42 -7.45 7.32
CA ASP A 153 -9.49 -8.91 7.46
C ASP A 153 -8.20 -9.61 6.99
N ARG A 154 -7.49 -9.06 6.00
CA ARG A 154 -6.21 -9.62 5.55
C ARG A 154 -4.98 -9.05 6.27
N VAL A 155 -5.06 -7.84 6.78
CA VAL A 155 -3.94 -7.18 7.49
C VAL A 155 -3.84 -7.68 8.94
N LEU A 156 -4.98 -7.77 9.61
CA LEU A 156 -5.04 -8.02 11.06
C LEU A 156 -4.37 -9.34 11.48
N PRO A 157 -4.55 -10.48 10.79
CA PRO A 157 -3.86 -11.71 11.14
C PRO A 157 -2.33 -11.55 11.14
N TYR A 158 -1.78 -10.84 10.16
CA TYR A 158 -0.34 -10.58 10.07
C TYR A 158 0.14 -9.62 11.16
N TRP A 159 -0.66 -8.61 11.49
CA TRP A 159 -0.39 -7.76 12.64
C TRP A 159 -0.29 -8.55 13.94
N GLU A 160 -1.25 -9.44 14.19
CA GLU A 160 -1.32 -10.22 15.43
C GLU A 160 -0.24 -11.31 15.50
N SER A 161 0.04 -12.00 14.39
CA SER A 161 0.99 -13.10 14.37
C SER A 161 2.45 -12.65 14.35
N ASP A 162 2.76 -11.58 13.67
CA ASP A 162 4.13 -11.14 13.39
C ASP A 162 4.47 -9.79 14.01
N ILE A 163 3.79 -8.71 13.59
CA ILE A 163 4.20 -7.35 13.93
C ILE A 163 4.03 -7.06 15.42
N SER A 164 2.86 -7.34 15.99
CA SER A 164 2.58 -6.99 17.38
C SER A 164 3.46 -7.74 18.38
N LYS A 165 3.91 -8.94 18.04
CA LYS A 165 4.82 -9.73 18.87
C LYS A 165 6.20 -9.08 18.96
N GLN A 166 6.71 -8.53 17.86
CA GLN A 166 7.98 -7.83 17.83
C GLN A 166 7.94 -6.53 18.63
N ILE A 167 6.82 -5.83 18.63
CA ILE A 167 6.65 -4.59 19.40
C ILE A 167 6.64 -4.86 20.91
N LYS A 168 6.15 -6.03 21.32
CA LYS A 168 6.03 -6.42 22.74
C LYS A 168 7.29 -7.09 23.29
N ALA A 169 8.21 -7.47 22.45
CA ALA A 169 9.48 -8.06 22.84
C ALA A 169 10.48 -6.98 23.24
#